data_11ae663f7294bbefb5e51153ba561944
#
_entry.id   11ae663f7294bbefb5e51153ba561944
#
_cell.length_a   1.000
_cell.length_b   1.000
_cell.length_c   1.000
_cell.angle_alpha   90.00
_cell.angle_beta   90.00
_cell.angle_gamma   90.00
#
_symmetry.space_group_name_H-M   'P 1'
#
loop_
_entity.id
_entity.type
_entity.pdbx_description
1 polymer ?
#
loop_
_entity_poly.entity_id
_entity_poly.type
_entity_poly.pdbx_seq_one_letter_code
_entity_poly.pdbx_strand_id
1 'polypeptide(L)'
;MFSVAILAAGKGTRMESSLPKVLHKISGKSLLQRVIDSCVELKPDKIFVITGHKSKEVKKSIPNDKKIHVVVQEPQSGTGHAIQVLCKEVKKHEGKLLVLNGDVPLIRPSTLKRLLYLHDSKNADVSLITTKKTNPHGYGRVFLKGDFICLLYTSPSPRDPE
;
A
#
# COMPACT_ATOMS: atom_id res chain seq x y z
N MET A 1 -10.23 -7.01 -14.61
CA MET A 1 -10.53 -7.31 -13.18
C MET A 1 -9.32 -6.99 -12.34
N PHE A 2 -9.49 -6.23 -11.23
CA PHE A 2 -8.41 -5.97 -10.26
C PHE A 2 -8.96 -5.65 -8.89
N SER A 3 -8.19 -5.94 -7.86
CA SER A 3 -8.47 -5.53 -6.48
C SER A 3 -7.35 -4.66 -5.93
N VAL A 4 -7.63 -3.97 -4.82
CA VAL A 4 -6.68 -3.11 -4.14
C VAL A 4 -6.38 -3.66 -2.76
N ALA A 5 -5.11 -3.65 -2.35
CA ALA A 5 -4.65 -3.91 -0.99
C ALA A 5 -4.03 -2.63 -0.40
N ILE A 6 -4.58 -2.13 0.70
CA ILE A 6 -4.06 -0.95 1.40
C ILE A 6 -3.36 -1.41 2.68
N LEU A 7 -2.06 -1.17 2.76
CA LEU A 7 -1.23 -1.54 3.92
C LEU A 7 -1.40 -0.51 5.04
N ALA A 8 -2.08 -0.87 6.10
CA ALA A 8 -2.40 -0.01 7.24
C ALA A 8 -2.06 -0.65 8.60
N ALA A 9 -1.17 -1.66 8.61
CA ALA A 9 -0.84 -2.44 9.82
C ALA A 9 0.32 -1.85 10.65
N GLY A 10 1.05 -0.86 10.12
CA GLY A 10 2.26 -0.33 10.74
C GLY A 10 2.01 0.41 12.05
N LYS A 11 2.92 0.23 13.02
CA LYS A 11 2.85 0.90 14.34
C LYS A 11 3.08 2.41 14.29
N GLY A 12 3.80 2.93 13.27
CA GLY A 12 4.08 4.36 13.14
C GLY A 12 4.92 4.95 14.28
N THR A 13 5.85 4.16 14.84
CA THR A 13 6.64 4.51 16.04
C THR A 13 7.36 5.85 15.97
N ARG A 14 7.76 6.29 14.76
CA ARG A 14 8.44 7.59 14.55
C ARG A 14 7.53 8.81 14.82
N MET A 15 6.22 8.64 14.91
CA MET A 15 5.28 9.76 15.09
C MET A 15 5.02 10.07 16.57
N GLU A 16 5.56 9.27 17.50
CA GLU A 16 5.42 9.48 18.96
C GLU A 16 3.97 9.77 19.39
N SER A 17 3.00 9.15 18.73
CA SER A 17 1.58 9.36 18.93
C SER A 17 0.87 8.07 19.32
N SER A 18 -0.11 8.19 20.22
CA SER A 18 -0.98 7.08 20.57
C SER A 18 -1.96 6.70 19.44
N LEU A 19 -2.19 7.62 18.50
CA LEU A 19 -3.06 7.40 17.34
C LEU A 19 -2.31 6.60 16.26
N PRO A 20 -2.92 5.55 15.66
CA PRO A 20 -2.33 4.88 14.50
C PRO A 20 -1.96 5.87 13.39
N LYS A 21 -0.77 5.71 12.78
CA LYS A 21 -0.25 6.64 11.77
C LYS A 21 -1.29 6.96 10.69
N VAL A 22 -1.98 5.96 10.20
CA VAL A 22 -2.95 6.07 9.11
C VAL A 22 -4.23 6.84 9.48
N LEU A 23 -4.47 7.06 10.78
CA LEU A 23 -5.62 7.81 11.29
C LEU A 23 -5.35 9.30 11.52
N HIS A 24 -4.07 9.73 11.45
CA HIS A 24 -3.77 11.17 11.47
C HIS A 24 -4.46 11.88 10.31
N LYS A 25 -4.91 13.10 10.56
CA LYS A 25 -5.74 13.86 9.61
C LYS A 25 -4.93 14.93 8.88
N ILE A 26 -5.20 15.08 7.59
CA ILE A 26 -4.79 16.22 6.77
C ILE A 26 -6.06 16.84 6.21
N SER A 27 -6.30 18.14 6.51
CA SER A 27 -7.50 18.87 6.11
C SER A 27 -8.79 18.09 6.43
N GLY A 28 -8.93 17.65 7.68
CA GLY A 28 -10.15 17.01 8.20
C GLY A 28 -10.31 15.52 7.89
N LYS A 29 -9.63 14.95 6.88
CA LYS A 29 -9.70 13.52 6.52
C LYS A 29 -8.46 12.76 6.95
N SER A 30 -8.61 11.52 7.43
CA SER A 30 -7.48 10.66 7.77
C SER A 30 -6.65 10.29 6.52
N LEU A 31 -5.36 9.96 6.74
CA LEU A 31 -4.49 9.50 5.65
C LEU A 31 -5.12 8.31 4.93
N LEU A 32 -5.60 7.33 5.70
CA LEU A 32 -6.24 6.12 5.17
C LEU A 32 -7.48 6.46 4.34
N GLN A 33 -8.35 7.37 4.83
CA GLN A 33 -9.57 7.75 4.12
C GLN A 33 -9.24 8.35 2.75
N ARG A 34 -8.20 9.21 2.67
CA ARG A 34 -7.76 9.79 1.40
C ARG A 34 -7.28 8.74 0.40
N VAL A 35 -6.55 7.72 0.88
CA VAL A 35 -6.12 6.60 0.03
C VAL A 35 -7.33 5.78 -0.43
N ILE A 36 -8.28 5.49 0.46
CA ILE A 36 -9.52 4.78 0.11
C ILE A 36 -10.30 5.57 -0.95
N ASP A 37 -10.50 6.87 -0.76
CA ASP A 37 -11.22 7.74 -1.70
C ASP A 37 -10.59 7.66 -3.11
N SER A 38 -9.25 7.74 -3.18
CA SER A 38 -8.51 7.61 -4.44
C SER A 38 -8.67 6.22 -5.08
N CYS A 39 -8.78 5.17 -4.27
CA CYS A 39 -9.01 3.81 -4.77
C CYS A 39 -10.43 3.60 -5.29
N VAL A 40 -11.42 4.13 -4.61
CA VAL A 40 -12.84 4.01 -5.01
C VAL A 40 -13.08 4.61 -6.41
N GLU A 41 -12.40 5.71 -6.76
CA GLU A 41 -12.48 6.30 -8.10
C GLU A 41 -11.99 5.38 -9.23
N LEU A 42 -11.15 4.38 -8.90
CA LEU A 42 -10.68 3.39 -9.88
C LEU A 42 -11.70 2.30 -10.16
N LYS A 43 -12.77 2.22 -9.36
CA LYS A 43 -13.83 1.20 -9.43
C LYS A 43 -13.28 -0.24 -9.36
N PRO A 44 -12.46 -0.60 -8.36
CA PRO A 44 -11.97 -1.97 -8.20
C PRO A 44 -13.10 -2.92 -7.86
N ASP A 45 -12.84 -4.22 -8.03
CA ASP A 45 -13.78 -5.27 -7.61
C ASP A 45 -13.88 -5.33 -6.07
N LYS A 46 -12.71 -5.26 -5.39
CA LYS A 46 -12.61 -5.25 -3.92
C LYS A 46 -11.47 -4.35 -3.46
N ILE A 47 -11.62 -3.81 -2.25
CA ILE A 47 -10.57 -3.10 -1.53
C ILE A 47 -10.31 -3.83 -0.21
N PHE A 48 -9.10 -4.31 -0.01
CA PHE A 48 -8.67 -4.95 1.23
C PHE A 48 -7.83 -3.95 2.04
N VAL A 49 -8.27 -3.63 3.26
CA VAL A 49 -7.50 -2.80 4.18
C VAL A 49 -6.82 -3.73 5.19
N ILE A 50 -5.50 -3.86 5.07
CA ILE A 50 -4.71 -4.72 5.95
C ILE A 50 -4.32 -3.93 7.19
N THR A 51 -4.90 -4.27 8.32
CA THR A 51 -4.71 -3.63 9.62
C THR A 51 -3.88 -4.52 10.55
N GLY A 52 -3.33 -3.96 11.60
CA GLY A 52 -2.55 -4.71 12.59
C GLY A 52 -2.58 -4.01 13.95
N HIS A 53 -1.60 -3.13 14.21
CA HIS A 53 -1.61 -2.35 15.44
C HIS A 53 -2.89 -1.53 15.57
N LYS A 54 -3.58 -1.66 16.71
CA LYS A 54 -4.87 -0.99 16.97
C LYS A 54 -5.93 -1.21 15.88
N SER A 55 -5.98 -2.42 15.35
CA SER A 55 -6.91 -2.83 14.28
C SER A 55 -8.36 -2.40 14.53
N LYS A 56 -8.83 -2.46 15.79
CA LYS A 56 -10.21 -2.07 16.15
C LYS A 56 -10.47 -0.57 15.90
N GLU A 57 -9.51 0.30 16.18
CA GLU A 57 -9.63 1.75 15.95
C GLU A 57 -9.61 2.04 14.45
N VAL A 58 -8.71 1.42 13.70
CA VAL A 58 -8.62 1.57 12.25
C VAL A 58 -9.90 1.09 11.59
N LYS A 59 -10.42 -0.08 11.98
CA LYS A 59 -11.68 -0.64 11.44
C LYS A 59 -12.86 0.30 11.62
N LYS A 60 -12.99 0.97 12.78
CA LYS A 60 -14.07 1.93 13.05
C LYS A 60 -14.01 3.17 12.14
N SER A 61 -12.84 3.51 11.60
CA SER A 61 -12.65 4.66 10.72
C SER A 61 -12.91 4.37 9.24
N ILE A 62 -13.06 3.10 8.87
CA ILE A 62 -13.27 2.66 7.49
C ILE A 62 -14.75 2.80 7.14
N PRO A 63 -15.09 3.33 5.94
CA PRO A 63 -16.47 3.40 5.49
C PRO A 63 -17.14 2.02 5.45
N ASN A 64 -18.42 1.98 5.78
CA ASN A 64 -19.21 0.77 5.64
C ASN A 64 -19.62 0.60 4.17
N ASP A 65 -18.77 -0.06 3.39
CA ASP A 65 -18.96 -0.37 1.97
C ASP A 65 -18.76 -1.87 1.76
N LYS A 66 -19.68 -2.51 1.03
CA LYS A 66 -19.64 -3.96 0.74
C LYS A 66 -18.38 -4.40 -0.02
N LYS A 67 -17.72 -3.47 -0.72
CA LYS A 67 -16.48 -3.75 -1.44
C LYS A 67 -15.23 -3.62 -0.57
N ILE A 68 -15.33 -3.04 0.63
CA ILE A 68 -14.20 -2.83 1.53
C ILE A 68 -14.15 -3.92 2.59
N HIS A 69 -13.07 -4.68 2.58
CA HIS A 69 -12.83 -5.80 3.49
C HIS A 69 -11.63 -5.50 4.39
N VAL A 70 -11.75 -5.76 5.67
CA VAL A 70 -10.64 -5.57 6.62
C VAL A 70 -10.00 -6.92 6.90
N VAL A 71 -8.69 -6.97 6.69
CA VAL A 71 -7.82 -8.13 6.97
C VAL A 71 -6.91 -7.78 8.13
N VAL A 72 -6.74 -8.66 9.10
CA VAL A 72 -5.88 -8.41 10.26
C VAL A 72 -4.56 -9.15 10.09
N GLN A 73 -3.48 -8.39 10.05
CA GLN A 73 -2.11 -8.95 10.05
C GLN A 73 -1.62 -9.15 11.49
N GLU A 74 -1.37 -10.38 11.86
CA GLU A 74 -0.80 -10.74 13.16
C GLU A 74 0.15 -11.96 13.00
N PRO A 75 1.42 -11.85 13.45
CA PRO A 75 2.14 -10.65 13.88
C PRO A 75 2.45 -9.68 12.72
N GLN A 76 2.86 -8.43 13.05
CA GLN A 76 3.23 -7.43 12.04
C GLN A 76 4.68 -7.63 11.56
N SER A 77 4.90 -8.60 10.68
CA SER A 77 6.22 -8.99 10.19
C SER A 77 6.57 -8.36 8.83
N GLY A 78 6.19 -7.11 8.62
CA GLY A 78 6.52 -6.35 7.40
C GLY A 78 5.48 -6.45 6.29
N THR A 79 5.75 -5.73 5.19
CA THR A 79 4.82 -5.55 4.06
C THR A 79 4.58 -6.84 3.28
N GLY A 80 5.64 -7.63 3.05
CA GLY A 80 5.51 -8.93 2.38
C GLY A 80 4.60 -9.88 3.15
N HIS A 81 4.74 -9.97 4.47
CA HIS A 81 3.87 -10.76 5.33
C HIS A 81 2.41 -10.28 5.28
N ALA A 82 2.17 -8.97 5.20
CA ALA A 82 0.82 -8.43 5.05
C ALA A 82 0.11 -8.99 3.79
N ILE A 83 0.83 -9.05 2.67
CA ILE A 83 0.28 -9.63 1.43
C ILE A 83 0.13 -11.15 1.55
N GLN A 84 1.03 -11.86 2.20
CA GLN A 84 0.88 -13.30 2.45
C GLN A 84 -0.37 -13.61 3.28
N VAL A 85 -0.66 -12.80 4.32
CA VAL A 85 -1.90 -12.93 5.13
C VAL A 85 -3.12 -12.70 4.25
N LEU A 86 -3.12 -11.64 3.43
CA LEU A 86 -4.20 -11.38 2.48
C LEU A 86 -4.42 -12.58 1.54
N CYS A 87 -3.35 -13.11 0.94
CA CYS A 87 -3.45 -14.26 0.01
C CYS A 87 -4.02 -15.51 0.68
N LYS A 88 -3.74 -15.73 1.96
CA LYS A 88 -4.31 -16.86 2.72
C LYS A 88 -5.81 -16.70 2.97
N GLU A 89 -6.27 -15.47 3.25
CA GLU A 89 -7.70 -15.20 3.47
C GLU A 89 -8.49 -15.23 2.16
N VAL A 90 -7.90 -14.73 1.08
CA VAL A 90 -8.53 -14.63 -0.24
C VAL A 90 -8.09 -15.81 -1.10
N LYS A 91 -8.57 -17.02 -0.77
CA LYS A 91 -8.16 -18.31 -1.37
C LYS A 91 -8.25 -18.41 -2.90
N LYS A 92 -8.98 -17.51 -3.57
CA LYS A 92 -9.12 -17.45 -5.05
C LYS A 92 -9.20 -15.99 -5.48
N HIS A 93 -8.08 -15.28 -5.41
CA HIS A 93 -8.00 -13.96 -6.04
C HIS A 93 -7.53 -14.15 -7.49
N GLU A 94 -8.42 -13.89 -8.42
CA GLU A 94 -8.09 -13.84 -9.84
C GLU A 94 -7.91 -12.38 -10.25
N GLY A 95 -6.94 -12.14 -11.14
CA GLY A 95 -6.65 -10.82 -11.66
C GLY A 95 -5.53 -10.08 -10.92
N LYS A 96 -5.44 -8.78 -11.17
CA LYS A 96 -4.36 -7.92 -10.68
C LYS A 96 -4.59 -7.47 -9.25
N LEU A 97 -3.52 -7.32 -8.48
CA LEU A 97 -3.54 -6.75 -7.14
C LEU A 97 -2.74 -5.44 -7.13
N LEU A 98 -3.42 -4.32 -6.93
CA LEU A 98 -2.79 -3.01 -6.71
C LEU A 98 -2.49 -2.85 -5.22
N VAL A 99 -1.22 -2.78 -4.85
CA VAL A 99 -0.79 -2.62 -3.45
C VAL A 99 -0.41 -1.18 -3.17
N LEU A 100 -1.00 -0.57 -2.15
CA LEU A 100 -0.76 0.81 -1.73
C LEU A 100 -0.47 0.90 -0.25
N ASN A 101 0.35 1.88 0.14
CA ASN A 101 0.53 2.23 1.54
C ASN A 101 -0.61 3.16 2.01
N GLY A 102 -1.20 2.86 3.16
CA GLY A 102 -2.30 3.65 3.75
C GLY A 102 -1.89 5.03 4.29
N ASP A 103 -0.60 5.34 4.26
CA ASP A 103 0.00 6.60 4.70
C ASP A 103 0.49 7.49 3.56
N VAL A 104 0.07 7.23 2.33
CA VAL A 104 0.39 8.03 1.13
C VAL A 104 -0.87 8.77 0.63
N PRO A 105 -1.35 9.79 1.37
CA PRO A 105 -2.68 10.40 1.17
C PRO A 105 -2.81 11.23 -0.11
N LEU A 106 -1.69 11.59 -0.75
CA LEU A 106 -1.66 12.45 -1.93
C LEU A 106 -1.51 11.68 -3.24
N ILE A 107 -1.63 10.35 -3.20
CA ILE A 107 -1.62 9.53 -4.42
C ILE A 107 -2.85 9.87 -5.27
N ARG A 108 -2.63 10.23 -6.53
CA ARG A 108 -3.71 10.66 -7.43
C ARG A 108 -4.30 9.45 -8.16
N PRO A 109 -5.62 9.38 -8.33
CA PRO A 109 -6.27 8.34 -9.14
C PRO A 109 -5.72 8.26 -10.57
N SER A 110 -5.37 9.40 -11.18
CA SER A 110 -4.76 9.45 -12.52
C SER A 110 -3.42 8.71 -12.59
N THR A 111 -2.59 8.81 -11.54
CA THR A 111 -1.31 8.09 -11.44
C THR A 111 -1.55 6.58 -11.36
N LEU A 112 -2.53 6.15 -10.57
CA LEU A 112 -2.88 4.74 -10.43
C LEU A 112 -3.48 4.17 -11.70
N LYS A 113 -4.35 4.92 -12.39
CA LYS A 113 -4.88 4.55 -13.72
C LYS A 113 -3.76 4.35 -14.73
N ARG A 114 -2.79 5.27 -14.76
CA ARG A 114 -1.63 5.16 -15.64
C ARG A 114 -0.76 3.93 -15.33
N LEU A 115 -0.55 3.62 -14.03
CA LEU A 115 0.18 2.41 -13.62
C LEU A 115 -0.51 1.16 -14.14
N LEU A 116 -1.82 1.02 -13.91
CA LEU A 116 -2.61 -0.12 -14.38
C LEU A 116 -2.59 -0.24 -15.90
N TYR A 117 -2.74 0.87 -16.63
CA TYR A 117 -2.65 0.90 -18.09
C TYR A 117 -1.28 0.42 -18.58
N LEU A 118 -0.18 0.93 -18.00
CA LEU A 118 1.17 0.53 -18.39
C LEU A 118 1.45 -0.93 -18.06
N HIS A 119 0.96 -1.42 -16.92
CA HIS A 119 1.06 -2.82 -16.54
C HIS A 119 0.42 -3.73 -17.60
N ASP A 120 -0.79 -3.39 -18.06
CA ASP A 120 -1.50 -4.16 -19.07
C ASP A 120 -0.84 -4.04 -20.44
N SER A 121 -0.51 -2.82 -20.88
CA SER A 121 0.07 -2.57 -22.20
C SER A 121 1.44 -3.22 -22.42
N LYS A 122 2.19 -3.44 -21.34
CA LYS A 122 3.51 -4.11 -21.34
C LYS A 122 3.42 -5.60 -21.00
N ASN A 123 2.23 -6.12 -20.71
CA ASN A 123 2.02 -7.47 -20.21
C ASN A 123 2.99 -7.81 -19.06
N ALA A 124 3.11 -6.87 -18.10
CA ALA A 124 4.11 -6.95 -17.05
C ALA A 124 3.63 -7.86 -15.90
N ASP A 125 4.55 -8.64 -15.31
CA ASP A 125 4.26 -9.42 -14.10
C ASP A 125 4.18 -8.52 -12.86
N VAL A 126 5.06 -7.49 -12.80
CA VAL A 126 5.13 -6.52 -11.70
C VAL A 126 5.37 -5.12 -12.26
N SER A 127 4.68 -4.14 -11.71
CA SER A 127 4.90 -2.71 -12.04
C SER A 127 5.03 -1.89 -10.76
N LEU A 128 5.94 -0.92 -10.75
CA LEU A 128 6.21 -0.06 -9.61
C LEU A 128 6.06 1.42 -9.98
N ILE A 129 5.60 2.22 -9.02
CA ILE A 129 5.71 3.68 -9.08
C ILE A 129 7.03 4.05 -8.39
N THR A 130 7.88 4.74 -9.11
CA THR A 130 9.17 5.24 -8.60
C THR A 130 9.25 6.76 -8.72
N THR A 131 10.17 7.37 -7.99
CA THR A 131 10.49 8.79 -8.09
C THR A 131 12.00 9.01 -8.11
N LYS A 132 12.44 10.03 -8.84
CA LYS A 132 13.85 10.48 -8.77
C LYS A 132 13.99 11.47 -7.62
N LYS A 133 14.99 11.27 -6.77
CA LYS A 133 15.33 12.17 -5.67
C LYS A 133 16.79 12.56 -5.76
N THR A 134 17.09 13.82 -5.48
CA THR A 134 18.48 14.33 -5.39
C THR A 134 19.22 13.74 -4.21
N ASN A 135 18.53 13.62 -3.05
CA ASN A 135 19.06 12.91 -1.88
C ASN A 135 18.12 11.73 -1.56
N PRO A 136 18.50 10.51 -1.96
CA PRO A 136 17.68 9.32 -1.75
C PRO A 136 17.99 8.60 -0.42
N HIS A 137 18.70 9.21 0.53
CA HIS A 137 19.02 8.61 1.83
C HIS A 137 17.75 8.06 2.52
N GLY A 138 17.81 6.84 3.04
CA GLY A 138 16.69 6.17 3.69
C GLY A 138 15.59 5.64 2.76
N TYR A 139 15.76 5.75 1.42
CA TYR A 139 14.82 5.18 0.44
C TYR A 139 15.42 3.95 -0.25
N GLY A 140 14.54 3.04 -0.66
CA GLY A 140 14.94 1.92 -1.51
C GLY A 140 15.44 2.40 -2.88
N ARG A 141 16.19 1.54 -3.55
CA ARG A 141 16.75 1.78 -4.88
C ARG A 141 16.16 0.80 -5.86
N VAL A 142 15.77 1.31 -7.03
CA VAL A 142 15.33 0.51 -8.16
C VAL A 142 16.34 0.66 -9.27
N PHE A 143 16.95 -0.43 -9.70
CA PHE A 143 17.85 -0.47 -10.83
C PHE A 143 17.11 -1.02 -12.04
N LEU A 144 17.26 -0.33 -13.16
CA LEU A 144 16.58 -0.67 -14.41
C LEU A 144 17.61 -1.10 -15.47
N LYS A 145 17.22 -2.08 -16.28
CA LYS A 145 17.87 -2.40 -17.54
C LYS A 145 16.86 -2.17 -18.66
N GLY A 146 16.97 -1.03 -19.33
CA GLY A 146 15.90 -0.52 -20.20
C GLY A 146 14.63 -0.22 -19.37
N ASP A 147 13.51 -0.79 -19.75
CA ASP A 147 12.21 -0.66 -19.05
C ASP A 147 12.00 -1.71 -17.94
N PHE A 148 12.95 -2.64 -17.75
CA PHE A 148 12.80 -3.74 -16.82
C PHE A 148 13.49 -3.49 -15.49
N ILE A 149 12.83 -3.89 -14.40
CA ILE A 149 13.42 -3.89 -13.06
C ILE A 149 14.40 -5.05 -12.98
N CYS A 150 15.71 -4.77 -12.86
CA CYS A 150 16.71 -5.80 -12.69
C CYS A 150 17.09 -6.02 -11.23
N LEU A 151 16.92 -5.01 -10.38
CA LEU A 151 17.27 -5.10 -8.97
C LEU A 151 16.45 -4.11 -8.16
N LEU A 152 15.99 -4.55 -6.98
CA LEU A 152 15.30 -3.74 -6.00
C LEU A 152 15.99 -3.89 -4.65
N TYR A 153 16.65 -2.82 -4.19
CA TYR A 153 17.12 -2.71 -2.82
C TYR A 153 16.06 -2.03 -1.97
N THR A 154 15.70 -2.63 -0.85
CA THR A 154 14.96 -1.92 0.20
C THR A 154 15.86 -0.87 0.84
N SER A 155 15.30 0.09 1.56
CA SER A 155 16.10 1.02 2.36
C SER A 155 16.98 0.23 3.33
N PRO A 156 18.25 0.68 3.56
CA PRO A 156 19.14 -0.01 4.49
C PRO A 156 18.44 -0.22 5.83
N SER A 157 18.47 -1.46 6.29
CA SER A 157 18.15 -1.77 7.68
C SER A 157 19.25 -1.15 8.55
N PRO A 158 18.95 -0.74 9.80
CA PRO A 158 20.02 -0.36 10.75
C PRO A 158 21.09 -1.43 10.97
N ARG A 159 20.92 -2.61 10.39
CA ARG A 159 21.85 -3.75 10.44
C ARG A 159 22.68 -3.92 9.16
N ASP A 160 22.38 -3.18 8.10
CA ASP A 160 23.19 -3.24 6.88
C ASP A 160 24.40 -2.32 7.07
N PRO A 161 25.66 -2.82 6.92
CA PRO A 161 26.84 -1.96 6.97
C PRO A 161 26.78 -0.91 5.84
N GLU A 162 27.23 0.30 6.12
CA GLU A 162 27.34 1.39 5.14
C GLU A 162 28.32 1.05 4.01
#